data_d4b80ddd36b4d650a1554d9b6ea31f62
#
_entry.id   d4b80ddd36b4d650a1554d9b6ea31f62
#
_cell.length_a   1.000
_cell.length_b   1.000
_cell.length_c   1.000
_cell.angle_alpha   90.00
_cell.angle_beta   90.00
_cell.angle_gamma   90.00
#
_symmetry.space_group_name_H-M   'P 1'
#
loop_
_entity.id
_entity.type
_entity.pdbx_description
1 polymer ?
#
loop_
_entity_poly.entity_id
_entity_poly.type
_entity_poly.pdbx_seq_one_letter_code
_entity_poly.pdbx_strand_id
1 'polypeptide(L)'
;MTDTKQSRLTATLLCVTPPDEHQEQGIRAFLQKKYGEDVALTIQQDSSLKSGFQLHVGSEVYDWSAKGRMEQFRQQVEQLVAKNTRKDIIPLLRSSIDEFRLLAKSSEVGTVKSIGDGIAVVEGLEHAAYGEILMFDNGIKGMVQDLRRNETGCILFDNADDISAGSKVARTGKTAGVPVGDAFLGRVVDALGRPIDGGDAIPADGYRPVEEPAPGIIDRQSVDTPMETGLLSIDAMFPIGRGQRELIIGDRQTGKTAIALDAMLNQKGKNVICVYVAIGQKASSVAQLVENLRKRDAMDYCVVVSATAGEADTMQYIAPYAGCAMAEYYMHKGRDVLIVYDDLSKHAIAYRAMSLLLERAPGREAYPGDVFYLHSRLLERSAHLSDKLGGGSMTALPIVETQAGDVSAYIPTNIISITDGQIFLESDLFFAGQRPAVNVGLSVSRVGSAAQTKATKKATGSLRLDLAQYREMEVFTQFSSDLDDSTKEQLHYGQGLMRILRQKQYHPLSMHQQVIVLVCAMGHVLSKVAVKDVTDFRDALLDHFEQEHSDLCRSLEDEKVLTDDMKQEILRIAEAFRTANAERFRKE
;
A
#
# COMPACT_ATOMS: atom_id res chain seq x y z
N MET A 1 5.05 0.28 -60.86
CA MET A 1 4.51 1.65 -60.70
C MET A 1 3.36 1.55 -59.73
N THR A 2 3.65 1.71 -58.45
CA THR A 2 2.67 1.74 -57.37
C THR A 2 2.64 3.15 -56.85
N ASP A 3 1.53 3.86 -57.14
CA ASP A 3 1.21 5.19 -56.67
C ASP A 3 1.08 5.17 -55.14
N THR A 4 2.08 5.65 -54.45
CA THR A 4 1.99 6.03 -53.03
C THR A 4 1.28 7.38 -52.99
N LYS A 5 -0.06 7.38 -52.74
CA LYS A 5 -0.75 8.59 -52.33
C LYS A 5 -0.19 9.00 -50.96
N GLN A 6 0.70 9.97 -50.93
CA GLN A 6 1.01 10.75 -49.74
C GLN A 6 -0.30 11.41 -49.29
N SER A 7 -0.78 11.05 -48.12
CA SER A 7 -1.91 11.72 -47.48
C SER A 7 -1.48 13.16 -47.16
N ARG A 8 -2.04 14.14 -47.86
CA ARG A 8 -1.81 15.57 -47.58
C ARG A 8 -2.34 15.87 -46.16
N LEU A 9 -1.51 16.44 -45.34
CA LEU A 9 -1.91 16.92 -44.04
C LEU A 9 -3.01 18.00 -44.22
N THR A 10 -4.12 17.86 -43.52
CA THR A 10 -5.23 18.83 -43.55
C THR A 10 -5.30 19.56 -42.21
N ALA A 11 -5.46 20.86 -42.27
CA ALA A 11 -5.70 21.71 -41.11
C ALA A 11 -7.12 22.27 -41.16
N THR A 12 -7.87 22.18 -40.06
CA THR A 12 -9.19 22.77 -39.93
C THR A 12 -9.17 23.84 -38.86
N LEU A 13 -9.53 25.08 -39.26
CA LEU A 13 -9.71 26.19 -38.33
C LEU A 13 -11.17 26.28 -37.94
N LEU A 14 -11.48 26.04 -36.66
CA LEU A 14 -12.80 26.29 -36.07
C LEU A 14 -12.78 27.69 -35.43
N CYS A 15 -13.68 28.55 -35.82
CA CYS A 15 -13.73 29.95 -35.33
C CYS A 15 -15.18 30.43 -35.18
N VAL A 16 -15.39 31.36 -34.24
CA VAL A 16 -16.70 32.03 -34.04
C VAL A 16 -16.96 33.01 -35.16
N THR A 17 -15.94 33.80 -35.49
CA THR A 17 -15.95 34.78 -36.59
C THR A 17 -14.85 34.41 -37.58
N PRO A 18 -15.13 34.30 -38.88
CA PRO A 18 -14.10 34.02 -39.88
C PRO A 18 -12.92 34.99 -39.75
N PRO A 19 -11.67 34.51 -39.87
CA PRO A 19 -10.49 35.37 -39.83
C PRO A 19 -10.47 36.32 -41.03
N ASP A 20 -9.89 37.48 -40.85
CA ASP A 20 -9.59 38.38 -41.95
C ASP A 20 -8.37 37.88 -42.76
N GLU A 21 -8.12 38.50 -43.93
CA GLU A 21 -7.03 38.06 -44.84
C GLU A 21 -5.64 38.07 -44.16
N HIS A 22 -5.39 39.03 -43.27
CA HIS A 22 -4.13 39.14 -42.55
C HIS A 22 -3.97 38.02 -41.50
N GLN A 23 -5.05 37.68 -40.79
CA GLN A 23 -5.10 36.61 -39.81
C GLN A 23 -4.95 35.25 -40.50
N GLU A 24 -5.62 35.05 -41.63
CA GLU A 24 -5.50 33.82 -42.43
C GLU A 24 -4.08 33.61 -42.94
N GLN A 25 -3.43 34.67 -43.44
CA GLN A 25 -2.02 34.64 -43.86
C GLN A 25 -1.09 34.28 -42.69
N GLY A 26 -1.33 34.82 -41.48
CA GLY A 26 -0.61 34.46 -40.26
C GLY A 26 -0.70 33.00 -39.90
N ILE A 27 -1.92 32.44 -39.99
CA ILE A 27 -2.16 31.01 -39.72
C ILE A 27 -1.49 30.11 -40.78
N ARG A 28 -1.55 30.49 -42.05
CA ARG A 28 -0.88 29.74 -43.13
C ARG A 28 0.64 29.81 -42.98
N ALA A 29 1.20 30.95 -42.59
CA ALA A 29 2.65 31.10 -42.31
C ALA A 29 3.09 30.24 -41.12
N PHE A 30 2.28 30.14 -40.08
CA PHE A 30 2.49 29.26 -38.93
C PHE A 30 2.50 27.80 -39.36
N LEU A 31 1.49 27.37 -40.14
CA LEU A 31 1.39 25.99 -40.65
C LEU A 31 2.58 25.64 -41.54
N GLN A 32 2.96 26.51 -42.46
CA GLN A 32 4.11 26.33 -43.35
C GLN A 32 5.43 26.22 -42.58
N LYS A 33 5.62 27.05 -41.55
CA LYS A 33 6.84 27.05 -40.71
C LYS A 33 6.97 25.76 -39.90
N LYS A 34 5.84 25.20 -39.43
CA LYS A 34 5.85 24.07 -38.51
C LYS A 34 5.72 22.69 -39.19
N TYR A 35 4.92 22.60 -40.27
CA TYR A 35 4.57 21.34 -40.90
C TYR A 35 5.03 21.21 -42.36
N GLY A 36 5.56 22.30 -42.98
CA GLY A 36 6.02 22.29 -44.38
C GLY A 36 4.98 22.82 -45.37
N GLU A 37 5.28 22.73 -46.68
CA GLU A 37 4.53 23.47 -47.74
C GLU A 37 3.13 22.91 -48.10
N ASP A 38 2.74 21.75 -47.67
CA ASP A 38 1.55 21.06 -48.20
C ASP A 38 0.37 20.87 -47.25
N VAL A 39 0.13 21.79 -46.31
CA VAL A 39 -1.02 21.75 -45.40
C VAL A 39 -2.23 22.49 -45.99
N ALA A 40 -3.30 21.76 -46.32
CA ALA A 40 -4.54 22.34 -46.78
C ALA A 40 -5.36 22.91 -45.59
N LEU A 41 -5.59 24.22 -45.53
CA LEU A 41 -6.36 24.87 -44.48
C LEU A 41 -7.84 24.97 -44.88
N THR A 42 -8.74 24.41 -44.06
CA THR A 42 -10.18 24.56 -44.17
C THR A 42 -10.69 25.40 -42.99
N ILE A 43 -11.54 26.40 -43.26
CA ILE A 43 -12.11 27.27 -42.23
C ILE A 43 -13.56 26.85 -42.02
N GLN A 44 -13.95 26.58 -40.76
CA GLN A 44 -15.31 26.24 -40.35
C GLN A 44 -15.76 27.15 -39.23
N GLN A 45 -16.99 27.64 -39.32
CA GLN A 45 -17.59 28.45 -38.27
C GLN A 45 -18.22 27.58 -37.22
N ASP A 46 -17.84 27.79 -35.95
CA ASP A 46 -18.37 27.05 -34.78
C ASP A 46 -18.76 28.01 -33.68
N SER A 47 -20.05 28.17 -33.47
CA SER A 47 -20.61 29.03 -32.43
C SER A 47 -20.48 28.49 -31.01
N SER A 48 -20.13 27.21 -30.86
CA SER A 48 -19.95 26.57 -29.53
C SER A 48 -18.74 27.09 -28.77
N LEU A 49 -17.76 27.65 -29.48
CA LEU A 49 -16.50 28.18 -28.91
C LEU A 49 -16.68 29.46 -28.08
N LYS A 50 -17.85 30.12 -28.11
CA LYS A 50 -18.17 31.40 -27.46
C LYS A 50 -17.27 32.57 -27.88
N SER A 51 -15.94 32.42 -27.99
CA SER A 51 -14.98 33.38 -28.54
C SER A 51 -13.65 32.70 -28.84
N GLY A 52 -12.88 33.30 -29.79
CA GLY A 52 -11.57 32.78 -30.22
C GLY A 52 -11.69 31.71 -31.31
N PHE A 53 -10.66 30.85 -31.42
CA PHE A 53 -10.58 29.83 -32.46
C PHE A 53 -9.80 28.62 -31.97
N GLN A 54 -10.01 27.50 -32.67
CA GLN A 54 -9.20 26.29 -32.54
C GLN A 54 -8.65 25.88 -33.90
N LEU A 55 -7.39 25.51 -33.96
CA LEU A 55 -6.75 25.00 -35.17
C LEU A 55 -6.41 23.53 -34.99
N HIS A 56 -7.06 22.67 -35.76
CA HIS A 56 -6.87 21.23 -35.81
C HIS A 56 -5.94 20.89 -36.97
N VAL A 57 -4.83 20.18 -36.71
CA VAL A 57 -3.86 19.74 -37.72
C VAL A 57 -3.55 18.26 -37.48
N GLY A 58 -4.19 17.37 -38.25
CA GLY A 58 -4.15 15.94 -37.92
C GLY A 58 -4.71 15.65 -36.54
N SER A 59 -3.92 15.09 -35.66
CA SER A 59 -4.25 14.84 -34.23
C SER A 59 -3.92 16.00 -33.30
N GLU A 60 -3.18 17.03 -33.76
CA GLU A 60 -2.82 18.19 -32.93
C GLU A 60 -3.91 19.26 -32.94
N VAL A 61 -4.25 19.78 -31.77
CA VAL A 61 -5.22 20.88 -31.58
C VAL A 61 -4.55 22.04 -30.87
N TYR A 62 -4.61 23.21 -31.50
CA TYR A 62 -4.19 24.50 -30.93
C TYR A 62 -5.42 25.27 -30.49
N ASP A 63 -5.63 25.41 -29.18
CA ASP A 63 -6.85 26.00 -28.62
C ASP A 63 -6.58 27.45 -28.10
N TRP A 64 -7.05 28.43 -28.87
CA TRP A 64 -7.10 29.83 -28.47
C TRP A 64 -8.54 30.30 -28.17
N SER A 65 -9.47 29.37 -27.93
CA SER A 65 -10.80 29.73 -27.47
C SER A 65 -10.78 30.32 -26.05
N ALA A 66 -11.90 30.89 -25.63
CA ALA A 66 -12.04 31.39 -24.25
C ALA A 66 -11.76 30.32 -23.21
N LYS A 67 -12.21 29.07 -23.47
CA LYS A 67 -11.98 27.91 -22.60
C LYS A 67 -10.50 27.52 -22.57
N GLY A 68 -9.84 27.43 -23.72
CA GLY A 68 -8.42 27.10 -23.81
C GLY A 68 -7.51 28.13 -23.12
N ARG A 69 -7.83 29.42 -23.27
CA ARG A 69 -7.10 30.51 -22.58
C ARG A 69 -7.25 30.46 -21.06
N MET A 70 -8.46 30.18 -20.56
CA MET A 70 -8.73 30.03 -19.13
C MET A 70 -7.99 28.84 -18.53
N GLU A 71 -7.95 27.73 -19.24
CA GLU A 71 -7.24 26.53 -18.78
C GLU A 71 -5.71 26.74 -18.75
N GLN A 72 -5.13 27.39 -19.75
CA GLN A 72 -3.71 27.76 -19.74
C GLN A 72 -3.39 28.70 -18.56
N PHE A 73 -4.26 29.68 -18.30
CA PHE A 73 -4.10 30.59 -17.16
C PHE A 73 -4.19 29.83 -15.82
N ARG A 74 -5.16 28.94 -15.67
CA ARG A 74 -5.31 28.09 -14.47
C ARG A 74 -4.05 27.28 -14.20
N GLN A 75 -3.50 26.61 -15.21
CA GLN A 75 -2.28 25.81 -15.09
C GLN A 75 -1.06 26.66 -14.67
N GLN A 76 -0.96 27.87 -15.18
CA GLN A 76 0.13 28.79 -14.85
C GLN A 76 0.02 29.28 -13.39
N VAL A 77 -1.20 29.58 -12.93
CA VAL A 77 -1.49 29.92 -11.52
C VAL A 77 -1.19 28.77 -10.59
N GLU A 78 -1.62 27.55 -10.92
CA GLU A 78 -1.34 26.34 -10.13
C GLU A 78 0.18 26.08 -9.98
N GLN A 79 0.95 26.28 -11.05
CA GLN A 79 2.42 26.14 -10.98
C GLN A 79 3.10 27.20 -10.11
N LEU A 80 2.56 28.42 -10.07
CA LEU A 80 3.06 29.49 -9.21
C LEU A 80 2.73 29.25 -7.75
N VAL A 81 1.51 28.78 -7.47
CA VAL A 81 1.07 28.43 -6.10
C VAL A 81 1.87 27.24 -5.54
N ALA A 82 2.20 26.27 -6.38
CA ALA A 82 2.98 25.09 -5.96
C ALA A 82 4.45 25.42 -5.61
N LYS A 83 5.00 26.53 -6.11
CA LYS A 83 6.42 26.90 -5.94
C LYS A 83 6.69 27.94 -4.86
N ASN A 84 5.67 28.62 -4.29
CA ASN A 84 5.87 29.79 -3.44
C ASN A 84 5.03 29.76 -2.15
N THR A 85 5.56 30.32 -1.06
CA THR A 85 4.87 30.47 0.24
C THR A 85 3.78 31.56 0.18
N ARG A 86 2.73 31.43 1.00
CA ARG A 86 1.51 32.27 1.02
C ARG A 86 1.73 33.80 0.99
N LYS A 87 2.85 34.30 1.47
CA LYS A 87 3.11 35.78 1.53
C LYS A 87 3.51 36.40 0.20
N ASP A 88 4.06 35.61 -0.73
CA ASP A 88 4.63 36.13 -1.99
C ASP A 88 3.71 35.89 -3.20
N ILE A 89 2.56 35.25 -3.00
CA ILE A 89 1.67 34.81 -4.09
C ILE A 89 0.96 36.00 -4.76
N ILE A 90 0.51 37.01 -4.01
CA ILE A 90 -0.28 38.10 -4.57
C ILE A 90 0.54 39.01 -5.54
N PRO A 91 1.77 39.41 -5.22
CA PRO A 91 2.61 40.12 -6.17
C PRO A 91 2.96 39.29 -7.42
N LEU A 92 3.25 38.01 -7.23
CA LEU A 92 3.57 37.07 -8.32
C LEU A 92 2.36 36.76 -9.22
N LEU A 93 1.16 36.69 -8.68
CA LEU A 93 -0.06 36.59 -9.46
C LEU A 93 -0.32 37.84 -10.30
N ARG A 94 -0.06 39.03 -9.77
CA ARG A 94 -0.18 40.29 -10.54
C ARG A 94 0.81 40.33 -11.70
N SER A 95 2.09 40.03 -11.46
CA SER A 95 3.10 40.02 -12.54
C SER A 95 2.78 38.94 -13.59
N SER A 96 2.25 37.80 -13.17
CA SER A 96 1.85 36.72 -14.09
C SER A 96 0.62 37.07 -14.93
N ILE A 97 -0.31 37.86 -14.40
CA ILE A 97 -1.45 38.37 -15.18
C ILE A 97 -0.95 39.38 -16.23
N ASP A 98 -0.04 40.27 -15.86
CA ASP A 98 0.52 41.27 -16.76
C ASP A 98 1.46 40.69 -17.82
N GLU A 99 2.15 39.58 -17.50
CA GLU A 99 3.07 38.85 -18.39
C GLU A 99 2.43 37.64 -19.09
N PHE A 100 1.14 37.39 -18.89
CA PHE A 100 0.46 36.23 -19.49
C PHE A 100 0.54 36.29 -21.01
N ARG A 101 1.45 35.46 -21.55
CA ARG A 101 1.57 35.24 -23.00
C ARG A 101 0.92 33.90 -23.35
N LEU A 102 -0.03 33.95 -24.25
CA LEU A 102 -0.61 32.76 -24.87
C LEU A 102 0.47 32.03 -25.67
N LEU A 103 0.92 30.91 -25.12
CA LEU A 103 1.77 29.97 -25.87
C LEU A 103 0.89 29.05 -26.69
N ALA A 104 1.24 28.87 -27.96
CA ALA A 104 0.63 27.82 -28.78
C ALA A 104 1.02 26.42 -28.25
N LYS A 105 0.21 25.90 -27.33
CA LYS A 105 0.36 24.52 -26.85
C LYS A 105 -0.56 23.65 -27.68
N SER A 106 0.01 22.72 -28.48
CA SER A 106 -0.76 21.66 -29.10
C SER A 106 -1.14 20.64 -28.05
N SER A 107 -2.41 20.31 -27.95
CA SER A 107 -2.89 19.11 -27.30
C SER A 107 -3.24 18.08 -28.39
N GLU A 108 -2.75 16.88 -28.22
CA GLU A 108 -3.11 15.78 -29.12
C GLU A 108 -4.48 15.26 -28.69
N VAL A 109 -5.39 15.13 -29.66
CA VAL A 109 -6.78 14.69 -29.43
C VAL A 109 -7.04 13.42 -30.21
N GLY A 110 -7.35 12.36 -29.50
CA GLY A 110 -7.77 11.08 -30.05
C GLY A 110 -9.28 10.94 -30.10
N THR A 111 -9.72 9.78 -30.60
CA THR A 111 -11.12 9.41 -30.68
C THR A 111 -11.31 8.02 -30.08
N VAL A 112 -12.33 7.83 -29.26
CA VAL A 112 -12.68 6.53 -28.72
C VAL A 112 -13.14 5.62 -29.86
N LYS A 113 -12.46 4.50 -30.04
CA LYS A 113 -12.82 3.45 -31.00
C LYS A 113 -13.85 2.50 -30.42
N SER A 114 -13.60 2.02 -29.21
CA SER A 114 -14.49 1.13 -28.47
C SER A 114 -14.38 1.38 -26.98
N ILE A 115 -15.45 1.07 -26.24
CA ILE A 115 -15.52 1.19 -24.80
C ILE A 115 -16.30 0.02 -24.23
N GLY A 116 -15.91 -0.48 -23.06
CA GLY A 116 -16.61 -1.53 -22.31
C GLY A 116 -15.88 -1.83 -21.00
N ASP A 117 -16.63 -2.17 -19.97
CA ASP A 117 -16.14 -2.65 -18.67
C ASP A 117 -14.99 -1.79 -18.06
N GLY A 118 -15.10 -0.47 -18.16
CA GLY A 118 -14.11 0.46 -17.60
C GLY A 118 -12.84 0.62 -18.45
N ILE A 119 -12.82 0.10 -19.68
CA ILE A 119 -11.71 0.22 -20.62
C ILE A 119 -12.17 0.94 -21.88
N ALA A 120 -11.35 1.90 -22.33
CA ALA A 120 -11.51 2.57 -23.61
C ALA A 120 -10.32 2.31 -24.52
N VAL A 121 -10.56 1.95 -25.77
CA VAL A 121 -9.55 1.91 -26.84
C VAL A 121 -9.67 3.20 -27.63
N VAL A 122 -8.56 3.94 -27.72
CA VAL A 122 -8.46 5.27 -28.33
C VAL A 122 -7.52 5.23 -29.51
N GLU A 123 -7.92 5.85 -30.62
CA GLU A 123 -7.09 6.04 -31.82
C GLU A 123 -6.65 7.50 -31.93
N GLY A 124 -5.51 7.76 -32.57
CA GLY A 124 -5.01 9.12 -32.88
C GLY A 124 -4.22 9.76 -31.74
N LEU A 125 -3.70 8.99 -30.78
CA LEU A 125 -2.78 9.46 -29.75
C LEU A 125 -1.39 8.84 -29.99
N GLU A 126 -0.62 9.45 -30.91
CA GLU A 126 0.68 8.88 -31.34
C GLU A 126 1.79 9.06 -30.31
N HIS A 127 1.67 10.08 -29.44
CA HIS A 127 2.69 10.41 -28.45
C HIS A 127 2.24 10.12 -27.00
N ALA A 128 1.15 9.37 -26.81
CA ALA A 128 0.70 8.98 -25.48
C ALA A 128 1.77 8.16 -24.75
N ALA A 129 1.97 8.43 -23.46
CA ALA A 129 2.91 7.72 -22.62
C ALA A 129 2.17 6.73 -21.69
N TYR A 130 2.81 5.62 -21.36
CA TYR A 130 2.30 4.68 -20.35
C TYR A 130 2.11 5.41 -19.01
N GLY A 131 0.98 5.18 -18.34
CA GLY A 131 0.63 5.86 -17.09
C GLY A 131 0.16 7.31 -17.24
N GLU A 132 0.06 7.84 -18.47
CA GLU A 132 -0.46 9.20 -18.71
C GLU A 132 -1.96 9.28 -18.48
N ILE A 133 -2.41 10.38 -17.87
CA ILE A 133 -3.85 10.67 -17.73
C ILE A 133 -4.40 11.25 -19.03
N LEU A 134 -5.45 10.64 -19.49
CA LEU A 134 -6.30 11.13 -20.58
C LEU A 134 -7.57 11.77 -20.03
N MET A 135 -8.05 12.82 -20.70
CA MET A 135 -9.29 13.51 -20.36
C MET A 135 -10.31 13.30 -21.47
N PHE A 136 -11.44 12.72 -21.16
CA PHE A 136 -12.58 12.53 -22.07
C PHE A 136 -13.48 13.77 -22.08
N ASP A 137 -14.28 13.93 -23.13
CA ASP A 137 -15.11 15.13 -23.35
C ASP A 137 -16.04 15.48 -22.20
N ASN A 138 -16.56 14.47 -21.48
CA ASN A 138 -17.43 14.63 -20.31
C ASN A 138 -16.70 14.88 -18.98
N GLY A 139 -15.36 15.04 -19.02
CA GLY A 139 -14.53 15.29 -17.84
C GLY A 139 -14.08 14.01 -17.11
N ILE A 140 -14.47 12.83 -17.58
CA ILE A 140 -13.97 11.55 -17.05
C ILE A 140 -12.47 11.45 -17.34
N LYS A 141 -11.75 10.91 -16.37
CA LYS A 141 -10.31 10.66 -16.48
C LYS A 141 -10.05 9.18 -16.70
N GLY A 142 -9.05 8.89 -17.50
CA GLY A 142 -8.53 7.55 -17.66
C GLY A 142 -7.00 7.54 -17.67
N MET A 143 -6.40 6.39 -17.51
CA MET A 143 -4.94 6.21 -17.54
C MET A 143 -4.55 5.25 -18.64
N VAL A 144 -3.52 5.62 -19.39
CA VAL A 144 -2.94 4.78 -20.45
C VAL A 144 -2.29 3.54 -19.84
N GLN A 145 -2.72 2.36 -20.27
CA GLN A 145 -2.22 1.06 -19.81
C GLN A 145 -1.67 0.17 -20.93
N ASP A 146 -2.04 0.44 -22.17
CA ASP A 146 -1.57 -0.32 -23.31
C ASP A 146 -1.27 0.60 -24.49
N LEU A 147 -0.10 0.42 -25.10
CA LEU A 147 0.35 1.22 -26.24
C LEU A 147 0.58 0.29 -27.41
N ARG A 148 -0.26 0.41 -28.43
CA ARG A 148 -0.13 -0.29 -29.69
C ARG A 148 0.20 0.69 -30.81
N ARG A 149 0.55 0.19 -31.98
CA ARG A 149 1.00 1.02 -33.09
C ARG A 149 0.02 2.15 -33.47
N ASN A 150 -1.27 1.87 -33.48
CA ASN A 150 -2.30 2.83 -33.89
C ASN A 150 -3.39 3.00 -32.82
N GLU A 151 -3.30 2.33 -31.69
CA GLU A 151 -4.33 2.29 -30.65
C GLU A 151 -3.70 2.43 -29.28
N THR A 152 -4.40 3.11 -28.40
CA THR A 152 -4.02 3.28 -27.00
C THR A 152 -5.12 2.69 -26.12
N GLY A 153 -4.81 1.68 -25.31
CA GLY A 153 -5.70 1.11 -24.31
C GLY A 153 -5.65 1.96 -23.04
N CYS A 154 -6.81 2.42 -22.60
CA CYS A 154 -6.96 3.30 -21.44
C CYS A 154 -7.93 2.68 -20.43
N ILE A 155 -7.55 2.65 -19.15
CA ILE A 155 -8.44 2.30 -18.05
C ILE A 155 -9.14 3.56 -17.52
N LEU A 156 -10.43 3.47 -17.24
CA LEU A 156 -11.25 4.59 -16.77
C LEU A 156 -11.38 4.55 -15.25
N PHE A 157 -11.41 5.72 -14.60
CA PHE A 157 -11.49 5.83 -13.14
C PHE A 157 -12.90 6.06 -12.62
N ASP A 158 -13.81 6.46 -13.48
CA ASP A 158 -15.22 6.70 -13.16
C ASP A 158 -16.12 5.90 -14.11
N ASN A 159 -17.41 5.85 -13.80
CA ASN A 159 -18.38 5.15 -14.63
C ASN A 159 -18.40 5.74 -16.06
N ALA A 160 -18.43 4.87 -17.03
CA ALA A 160 -18.25 5.20 -18.45
C ALA A 160 -19.58 5.39 -19.22
N ASP A 161 -20.71 5.44 -18.53
CA ASP A 161 -22.04 5.45 -19.15
C ASP A 161 -22.24 6.60 -20.17
N ASP A 162 -21.53 7.70 -19.98
CA ASP A 162 -21.62 8.89 -20.85
C ASP A 162 -20.55 8.93 -21.97
N ILE A 163 -19.69 7.91 -22.08
CA ILE A 163 -18.68 7.82 -23.13
C ILE A 163 -19.17 6.84 -24.20
N SER A 164 -19.06 7.22 -25.46
CA SER A 164 -19.41 6.36 -26.60
C SER A 164 -18.27 6.30 -27.63
N ALA A 165 -18.36 5.35 -28.55
CA ALA A 165 -17.47 5.33 -29.71
C ALA A 165 -17.64 6.65 -30.49
N GLY A 166 -16.54 7.29 -30.83
CA GLY A 166 -16.51 8.61 -31.46
C GLY A 166 -16.28 9.78 -30.48
N SER A 167 -16.43 9.59 -29.16
CA SER A 167 -16.09 10.62 -28.16
C SER A 167 -14.63 11.08 -28.29
N LYS A 168 -14.38 12.35 -27.99
CA LYS A 168 -13.03 12.92 -28.04
C LYS A 168 -12.28 12.72 -26.74
N VAL A 169 -10.98 12.51 -26.88
CA VAL A 169 -10.06 12.27 -25.75
C VAL A 169 -8.82 13.12 -25.93
N ALA A 170 -8.49 13.91 -24.94
CA ALA A 170 -7.31 14.77 -24.94
C ALA A 170 -6.22 14.25 -24.01
N ARG A 171 -4.97 14.34 -24.44
CA ARG A 171 -3.81 14.10 -23.59
C ARG A 171 -3.66 15.22 -22.58
N THR A 172 -3.28 14.86 -21.34
CA THR A 172 -2.98 15.86 -20.31
C THR A 172 -1.47 16.15 -20.17
N GLY A 173 -0.62 15.23 -20.68
CA GLY A 173 0.83 15.29 -20.47
C GLY A 173 1.24 15.05 -19.01
N LYS A 174 0.33 14.58 -18.16
CA LYS A 174 0.58 14.31 -16.73
C LYS A 174 0.43 12.82 -16.46
N THR A 175 1.32 12.26 -15.68
CA THR A 175 1.21 10.88 -15.17
C THR A 175 0.13 10.80 -14.09
N ALA A 176 -0.47 9.62 -13.94
CA ALA A 176 -1.41 9.37 -12.86
C ALA A 176 -0.76 9.56 -11.49
N GLY A 177 -1.44 10.21 -10.58
CA GLY A 177 -0.93 10.50 -9.26
C GLY A 177 -2.06 10.76 -8.25
N VAL A 178 -1.70 10.86 -6.98
CA VAL A 178 -2.60 11.11 -5.88
C VAL A 178 -2.18 12.35 -5.09
N PRO A 179 -3.15 13.07 -4.52
CA PRO A 179 -2.85 14.14 -3.58
C PRO A 179 -2.24 13.55 -2.31
N VAL A 180 -1.26 14.25 -1.73
CA VAL A 180 -0.57 13.86 -0.50
C VAL A 180 -0.47 15.04 0.45
N GLY A 181 -0.38 14.77 1.74
CA GLY A 181 -0.28 15.81 2.76
C GLY A 181 -0.56 15.29 4.16
N ASP A 182 -0.15 16.05 5.18
CA ASP A 182 -0.39 15.65 6.58
C ASP A 182 -1.90 15.70 6.95
N ALA A 183 -2.71 16.46 6.20
CA ALA A 183 -4.17 16.51 6.37
C ALA A 183 -4.90 15.21 6.00
N PHE A 184 -4.22 14.25 5.39
CA PHE A 184 -4.77 12.92 5.09
C PHE A 184 -4.77 11.99 6.31
N LEU A 185 -4.01 12.30 7.37
CA LEU A 185 -4.06 11.55 8.63
C LEU A 185 -5.47 11.63 9.23
N GLY A 186 -5.97 10.51 9.71
CA GLY A 186 -7.32 10.39 10.25
C GLY A 186 -8.42 10.18 9.22
N ARG A 187 -8.09 10.19 7.93
CA ARG A 187 -9.07 10.18 6.84
C ARG A 187 -9.17 8.83 6.13
N VAL A 188 -10.32 8.62 5.54
CA VAL A 188 -10.58 7.47 4.65
C VAL A 188 -10.82 8.01 3.25
N VAL A 189 -10.01 7.54 2.30
CA VAL A 189 -10.02 8.02 0.90
C VAL A 189 -10.15 6.87 -0.08
N ASP A 190 -10.61 7.19 -1.30
CA ASP A 190 -10.57 6.26 -2.42
C ASP A 190 -9.17 6.17 -3.06
N ALA A 191 -9.01 5.35 -4.08
CA ALA A 191 -7.76 5.16 -4.81
C ALA A 191 -7.27 6.42 -5.57
N LEU A 192 -8.08 7.47 -5.69
CA LEU A 192 -7.71 8.76 -6.28
C LEU A 192 -7.47 9.85 -5.22
N GLY A 193 -7.55 9.50 -3.94
CA GLY A 193 -7.38 10.41 -2.81
C GLY A 193 -8.60 11.27 -2.51
N ARG A 194 -9.79 10.93 -3.04
CA ARG A 194 -11.06 11.61 -2.71
C ARG A 194 -11.58 11.10 -1.37
N PRO A 195 -12.03 11.99 -0.45
CA PRO A 195 -12.58 11.56 0.84
C PRO A 195 -13.87 10.78 0.66
N ILE A 196 -13.99 9.64 1.33
CA ILE A 196 -15.17 8.76 1.35
C ILE A 196 -15.73 8.58 2.76
N ASP A 197 -15.18 9.31 3.73
CA ASP A 197 -15.57 9.27 5.14
C ASP A 197 -16.68 10.28 5.52
N GLY A 198 -17.24 10.96 4.52
CA GLY A 198 -18.26 11.99 4.72
C GLY A 198 -17.72 13.34 5.21
N GLY A 199 -16.41 13.49 5.35
CA GLY A 199 -15.76 14.74 5.72
C GLY A 199 -15.55 15.68 4.53
N ASP A 200 -15.10 16.90 4.83
CA ASP A 200 -14.77 17.93 3.83
C ASP A 200 -13.60 17.51 2.93
N ALA A 201 -13.45 18.21 1.80
CA ALA A 201 -12.31 18.05 0.90
C ALA A 201 -10.98 18.26 1.65
N ILE A 202 -10.02 17.37 1.39
CA ILE A 202 -8.74 17.34 2.09
C ILE A 202 -7.76 18.28 1.38
N PRO A 203 -7.20 19.31 2.07
CA PRO A 203 -6.17 20.14 1.49
C PRO A 203 -4.90 19.31 1.26
N ALA A 204 -4.40 19.28 0.04
CA ALA A 204 -3.17 18.57 -0.31
C ALA A 204 -1.95 19.49 -0.19
N ASP A 205 -0.85 18.99 0.36
CA ASP A 205 0.45 19.65 0.37
C ASP A 205 1.17 19.50 -0.98
N GLY A 206 0.83 18.47 -1.73
CA GLY A 206 1.42 18.16 -3.02
C GLY A 206 0.72 17.04 -3.76
N TYR A 207 1.35 16.59 -4.83
CA TYR A 207 0.87 15.50 -5.68
C TYR A 207 2.02 14.54 -5.99
N ARG A 208 1.83 13.24 -5.78
CA ARG A 208 2.84 12.23 -6.11
C ARG A 208 2.33 11.28 -7.18
N PRO A 209 3.18 10.88 -8.16
CA PRO A 209 2.81 9.85 -9.12
C PRO A 209 2.52 8.53 -8.39
N VAL A 210 1.51 7.80 -8.88
CA VAL A 210 1.17 6.48 -8.32
C VAL A 210 2.24 5.44 -8.67
N GLU A 211 2.87 5.56 -9.84
CA GLU A 211 4.00 4.73 -10.23
C GLU A 211 5.28 5.57 -10.20
N GLU A 212 6.20 5.16 -9.34
CA GLU A 212 7.52 5.78 -9.17
C GLU A 212 8.56 4.66 -9.02
N PRO A 213 9.77 4.83 -9.56
CA PRO A 213 10.84 3.84 -9.40
C PRO A 213 11.16 3.60 -7.92
N ALA A 214 11.43 2.35 -7.56
CA ALA A 214 11.90 2.01 -6.22
C ALA A 214 13.27 2.65 -5.93
N PRO A 215 13.57 2.95 -4.64
CA PRO A 215 14.88 3.45 -4.24
C PRO A 215 16.00 2.53 -4.73
N GLY A 216 17.09 3.11 -5.24
CA GLY A 216 18.26 2.38 -5.70
C GLY A 216 19.02 1.70 -4.56
N ILE A 217 20.01 0.88 -4.89
CA ILE A 217 20.82 0.14 -3.88
C ILE A 217 21.56 1.11 -2.96
N ILE A 218 22.11 2.20 -3.51
CA ILE A 218 22.88 3.20 -2.75
C ILE A 218 21.98 4.07 -1.85
N ASP A 219 20.69 4.13 -2.19
CA ASP A 219 19.69 4.93 -1.48
C ASP A 219 19.13 4.22 -0.24
N ARG A 220 19.47 2.96 -0.06
CA ARG A 220 19.00 2.11 1.04
C ARG A 220 20.06 1.98 2.12
N GLN A 221 19.61 1.79 3.35
CA GLN A 221 20.43 1.33 4.47
C GLN A 221 19.92 0.01 5.03
N SER A 222 20.69 -0.57 5.96
CA SER A 222 20.38 -1.86 6.57
C SER A 222 19.06 -1.82 7.36
N VAL A 223 18.36 -2.94 7.36
CA VAL A 223 17.13 -3.15 8.15
C VAL A 223 17.54 -3.78 9.49
N ASP A 224 17.78 -2.95 10.50
CA ASP A 224 18.26 -3.34 11.83
C ASP A 224 17.45 -2.75 13.00
N THR A 225 16.47 -1.91 12.67
CA THR A 225 15.58 -1.30 13.66
C THR A 225 14.26 -2.06 13.71
N PRO A 226 13.78 -2.49 14.92
CA PRO A 226 12.55 -3.27 15.04
C PRO A 226 11.31 -2.48 14.59
N MET A 227 10.42 -3.15 13.85
CA MET A 227 9.02 -2.78 13.69
C MET A 227 8.20 -3.71 14.61
N GLU A 228 8.02 -3.31 15.85
CA GLU A 228 7.35 -4.12 16.85
C GLU A 228 5.87 -4.27 16.52
N THR A 229 5.41 -5.50 16.36
CA THR A 229 4.00 -5.80 16.05
C THR A 229 3.12 -5.88 17.31
N GLY A 230 3.73 -6.08 18.47
CA GLY A 230 3.03 -6.36 19.72
C GLY A 230 2.48 -7.79 19.81
N LEU A 231 2.79 -8.62 18.83
CA LEU A 231 2.41 -10.02 18.80
C LEU A 231 3.60 -10.90 19.19
N LEU A 232 3.52 -11.52 20.36
CA LEU A 232 4.62 -12.30 20.94
C LEU A 232 5.15 -13.38 19.99
N SER A 233 4.26 -14.06 19.27
CA SER A 233 4.64 -15.10 18.30
C SER A 233 5.45 -14.55 17.12
N ILE A 234 5.21 -13.31 16.72
CA ILE A 234 5.90 -12.67 15.60
C ILE A 234 7.20 -12.02 16.09
N ASP A 235 7.11 -11.12 17.06
CA ASP A 235 8.25 -10.33 17.51
C ASP A 235 9.38 -11.22 18.11
N ALA A 236 9.01 -12.36 18.73
CA ALA A 236 9.98 -13.31 19.26
C ALA A 236 10.63 -14.20 18.19
N MET A 237 9.85 -14.71 17.22
CA MET A 237 10.33 -15.78 16.31
C MET A 237 10.57 -15.32 14.87
N PHE A 238 9.82 -14.31 14.40
CA PHE A 238 9.83 -13.79 13.02
C PHE A 238 9.84 -12.27 13.03
N PRO A 239 10.83 -11.64 13.70
CA PRO A 239 10.85 -10.19 13.90
C PRO A 239 10.86 -9.46 12.57
N ILE A 240 10.15 -8.33 12.54
CA ILE A 240 10.03 -7.45 11.39
C ILE A 240 10.88 -6.20 11.64
N GLY A 241 11.66 -5.78 10.65
CA GLY A 241 12.44 -4.56 10.72
C GLY A 241 11.82 -3.42 9.93
N ARG A 242 12.15 -2.19 10.30
CA ARG A 242 11.72 -0.99 9.58
C ARG A 242 12.32 -0.97 8.19
N GLY A 243 11.46 -0.91 7.16
CA GLY A 243 11.86 -1.03 5.76
C GLY A 243 11.76 -2.45 5.18
N GLN A 244 11.39 -3.45 5.98
CA GLN A 244 11.20 -4.84 5.54
C GLN A 244 9.84 -5.03 4.87
N ARG A 245 9.77 -6.04 4.00
CA ARG A 245 8.53 -6.55 3.40
C ARG A 245 8.25 -7.92 3.96
N GLU A 246 7.25 -8.03 4.84
CA GLU A 246 6.90 -9.31 5.47
C GLU A 246 5.49 -9.72 5.04
N LEU A 247 5.39 -10.84 4.33
CA LEU A 247 4.14 -11.36 3.82
C LEU A 247 3.31 -12.01 4.93
N ILE A 248 2.02 -11.68 5.00
CA ILE A 248 1.05 -12.41 5.81
C ILE A 248 0.21 -13.28 4.88
N ILE A 249 0.33 -14.59 4.99
CA ILE A 249 -0.27 -15.55 4.06
C ILE A 249 -1.05 -16.64 4.80
N GLY A 250 -2.15 -17.08 4.23
CA GLY A 250 -2.99 -18.15 4.76
C GLY A 250 -4.39 -18.14 4.16
N ASP A 251 -5.19 -19.14 4.50
CA ASP A 251 -6.55 -19.30 4.01
C ASP A 251 -7.50 -18.19 4.50
N ARG A 252 -8.70 -18.15 3.95
CA ARG A 252 -9.73 -17.20 4.41
C ARG A 252 -10.04 -17.40 5.88
N GLN A 253 -10.25 -16.28 6.59
CA GLN A 253 -10.64 -16.25 8.02
C GLN A 253 -9.60 -16.85 8.98
N THR A 254 -8.33 -16.96 8.62
CA THR A 254 -7.25 -17.40 9.51
C THR A 254 -6.67 -16.30 10.39
N GLY A 255 -7.17 -15.06 10.27
CA GLY A 255 -6.75 -13.94 11.10
C GLY A 255 -5.68 -13.01 10.48
N LYS A 256 -5.46 -13.05 9.16
CA LYS A 256 -4.48 -12.20 8.46
C LYS A 256 -4.67 -10.71 8.76
N THR A 257 -5.87 -10.19 8.52
CA THR A 257 -6.24 -8.79 8.82
C THR A 257 -6.10 -8.45 10.30
N ALA A 258 -6.36 -9.41 11.21
CA ALA A 258 -6.23 -9.19 12.65
C ALA A 258 -4.78 -8.92 13.06
N ILE A 259 -3.82 -9.68 12.51
CA ILE A 259 -2.38 -9.46 12.73
C ILE A 259 -1.96 -8.07 12.23
N ALA A 260 -2.37 -7.69 11.02
CA ALA A 260 -2.05 -6.40 10.47
C ALA A 260 -2.62 -5.25 11.34
N LEU A 261 -3.87 -5.38 11.82
CA LEU A 261 -4.49 -4.41 12.72
C LEU A 261 -3.77 -4.31 14.06
N ASP A 262 -3.42 -5.44 14.68
CA ASP A 262 -2.67 -5.44 15.95
C ASP A 262 -1.30 -4.80 15.79
N ALA A 263 -0.60 -5.06 14.66
CA ALA A 263 0.65 -4.39 14.34
C ALA A 263 0.47 -2.86 14.17
N MET A 264 -0.62 -2.39 13.53
CA MET A 264 -0.93 -0.96 13.42
C MET A 264 -1.25 -0.35 14.79
N LEU A 265 -2.06 -1.00 15.61
CA LEU A 265 -2.43 -0.53 16.95
C LEU A 265 -1.20 -0.40 17.86
N ASN A 266 -0.23 -1.28 17.71
CA ASN A 266 1.01 -1.24 18.48
C ASN A 266 1.94 -0.06 18.10
N GLN A 267 1.64 0.69 17.04
CA GLN A 267 2.42 1.87 16.65
C GLN A 267 2.01 3.14 17.41
N LYS A 268 0.95 3.10 18.24
CA LYS A 268 0.52 4.25 19.05
C LYS A 268 1.69 4.75 19.93
N GLY A 269 2.04 6.01 19.78
CA GLY A 269 3.14 6.64 20.54
C GLY A 269 4.56 6.33 20.04
N LYS A 270 4.73 5.50 19.00
CA LYS A 270 6.06 5.11 18.46
C LYS A 270 6.51 5.94 17.25
N ASN A 271 5.81 7.03 16.95
CA ASN A 271 6.09 7.95 15.83
C ASN A 271 6.12 7.24 14.45
N VAL A 272 5.30 6.22 14.27
CA VAL A 272 5.13 5.50 13.00
C VAL A 272 3.78 5.88 12.39
N ILE A 273 3.77 6.26 11.13
CA ILE A 273 2.55 6.49 10.35
C ILE A 273 2.07 5.14 9.79
N CYS A 274 0.78 4.90 9.87
CA CYS A 274 0.19 3.69 9.31
C CYS A 274 -0.65 4.01 8.08
N VAL A 275 -0.49 3.23 7.02
CA VAL A 275 -1.32 3.31 5.81
C VAL A 275 -1.97 1.95 5.60
N TYR A 276 -3.30 1.91 5.60
CA TYR A 276 -4.04 0.68 5.33
C TYR A 276 -4.71 0.77 3.97
N VAL A 277 -4.40 -0.17 3.09
CA VAL A 277 -4.97 -0.24 1.74
C VAL A 277 -5.93 -1.43 1.66
N ALA A 278 -7.22 -1.15 1.63
CA ALA A 278 -8.28 -2.13 1.44
C ALA A 278 -8.51 -2.36 -0.06
N ILE A 279 -8.29 -3.56 -0.56
CA ILE A 279 -8.37 -3.91 -1.98
C ILE A 279 -9.45 -4.97 -2.16
N GLY A 280 -10.52 -4.65 -2.88
CA GLY A 280 -11.61 -5.58 -3.19
C GLY A 280 -12.32 -6.13 -1.96
N GLN A 281 -12.29 -5.43 -0.83
CA GLN A 281 -12.99 -5.81 0.38
C GLN A 281 -14.45 -5.34 0.37
N LYS A 282 -15.29 -5.98 1.21
CA LYS A 282 -16.67 -5.52 1.40
C LYS A 282 -16.66 -4.17 2.12
N ALA A 283 -17.47 -3.22 1.67
CA ALA A 283 -17.60 -1.91 2.31
C ALA A 283 -17.92 -2.01 3.82
N SER A 284 -18.74 -2.99 4.24
CA SER A 284 -19.04 -3.25 5.65
C SER A 284 -17.80 -3.66 6.46
N SER A 285 -16.87 -4.42 5.86
CA SER A 285 -15.62 -4.82 6.53
C SER A 285 -14.69 -3.63 6.71
N VAL A 286 -14.59 -2.77 5.69
CA VAL A 286 -13.80 -1.53 5.76
C VAL A 286 -14.38 -0.58 6.81
N ALA A 287 -15.70 -0.41 6.84
CA ALA A 287 -16.36 0.42 7.86
C ALA A 287 -16.10 -0.09 9.29
N GLN A 288 -16.18 -1.41 9.51
CA GLN A 288 -15.88 -2.02 10.79
C GLN A 288 -14.40 -1.84 11.20
N LEU A 289 -13.48 -1.94 10.24
CA LEU A 289 -12.05 -1.69 10.46
C LEU A 289 -11.80 -0.25 10.90
N VAL A 290 -12.34 0.73 10.18
CA VAL A 290 -12.22 2.16 10.51
C VAL A 290 -12.79 2.45 11.89
N GLU A 291 -13.95 1.89 12.22
CA GLU A 291 -14.58 2.03 13.55
C GLU A 291 -13.70 1.42 14.66
N ASN A 292 -13.06 0.27 14.40
CA ASN A 292 -12.13 -0.34 15.34
C ASN A 292 -10.88 0.51 15.58
N LEU A 293 -10.34 1.15 14.52
CA LEU A 293 -9.21 2.08 14.64
C LEU A 293 -9.62 3.34 15.41
N ARG A 294 -10.81 3.90 15.14
CA ARG A 294 -11.34 5.08 15.88
C ARG A 294 -11.52 4.82 17.36
N LYS A 295 -12.14 3.70 17.74
CA LYS A 295 -12.36 3.32 19.15
C LYS A 295 -11.08 3.19 19.97
N ARG A 296 -9.93 3.03 19.29
CA ARG A 296 -8.62 2.85 19.93
C ARG A 296 -7.67 4.02 19.72
N ASP A 297 -8.21 5.16 19.23
CA ASP A 297 -7.45 6.38 18.92
C ASP A 297 -6.27 6.12 17.97
N ALA A 298 -6.44 5.18 17.03
CA ALA A 298 -5.40 4.85 16.06
C ALA A 298 -5.54 5.64 14.76
N MET A 299 -6.69 6.29 14.51
CA MET A 299 -6.88 7.08 13.29
C MET A 299 -5.94 8.29 13.23
N ASP A 300 -5.53 8.87 14.36
CA ASP A 300 -4.69 10.07 14.41
C ASP A 300 -3.34 9.91 13.67
N TYR A 301 -2.86 8.67 13.55
CA TYR A 301 -1.62 8.34 12.83
C TYR A 301 -1.86 7.38 11.66
N CYS A 302 -3.11 7.20 11.22
CA CYS A 302 -3.47 6.29 10.15
C CYS A 302 -4.10 7.02 8.96
N VAL A 303 -3.85 6.50 7.76
CA VAL A 303 -4.57 6.80 6.52
C VAL A 303 -5.19 5.50 6.00
N VAL A 304 -6.45 5.52 5.62
CA VAL A 304 -7.12 4.35 5.02
C VAL A 304 -7.43 4.68 3.56
N VAL A 305 -6.87 3.88 2.64
CA VAL A 305 -7.17 3.93 1.21
C VAL A 305 -8.07 2.75 0.87
N SER A 306 -9.22 2.97 0.27
CA SER A 306 -10.19 1.92 0.01
C SER A 306 -10.60 1.87 -1.45
N ALA A 307 -10.53 0.66 -2.01
CA ALA A 307 -11.20 0.28 -3.25
C ALA A 307 -12.02 -0.97 -2.95
N THR A 308 -13.32 -0.79 -2.79
CA THR A 308 -14.22 -1.88 -2.37
C THR A 308 -14.53 -2.86 -3.51
N ALA A 309 -15.05 -4.04 -3.16
CA ALA A 309 -15.43 -5.07 -4.15
C ALA A 309 -16.57 -4.64 -5.09
N GLY A 310 -17.29 -3.57 -4.77
CA GLY A 310 -18.35 -3.00 -5.63
C GLY A 310 -17.83 -1.94 -6.59
N GLU A 311 -16.57 -1.52 -6.46
CA GLU A 311 -15.93 -0.55 -7.36
C GLU A 311 -15.28 -1.25 -8.55
N ALA A 312 -15.03 -0.49 -9.62
CA ALA A 312 -14.40 -0.98 -10.82
C ALA A 312 -13.03 -1.63 -10.54
N ASP A 313 -12.65 -2.63 -11.32
CA ASP A 313 -11.36 -3.31 -11.23
C ASP A 313 -10.19 -2.32 -11.36
N THR A 314 -10.38 -1.24 -12.11
CA THR A 314 -9.41 -0.15 -12.29
C THR A 314 -9.07 0.55 -10.98
N MET A 315 -10.07 0.78 -10.11
CA MET A 315 -9.88 1.35 -8.78
C MET A 315 -9.13 0.39 -7.85
N GLN A 316 -9.48 -0.90 -7.91
CA GLN A 316 -8.79 -1.95 -7.15
C GLN A 316 -7.33 -2.13 -7.60
N TYR A 317 -7.06 -1.95 -8.89
CA TYR A 317 -5.71 -1.97 -9.45
C TYR A 317 -4.85 -0.79 -8.95
N ILE A 318 -5.42 0.42 -8.94
CA ILE A 318 -4.63 1.62 -8.62
C ILE A 318 -4.45 1.82 -7.10
N ALA A 319 -5.36 1.31 -6.27
CA ALA A 319 -5.37 1.53 -4.83
C ALA A 319 -4.04 1.21 -4.12
N PRO A 320 -3.37 0.06 -4.35
CA PRO A 320 -2.10 -0.21 -3.67
C PRO A 320 -0.99 0.76 -4.08
N TYR A 321 -0.95 1.19 -5.33
CA TYR A 321 0.01 2.20 -5.78
C TYR A 321 -0.29 3.58 -5.21
N ALA A 322 -1.55 3.95 -5.10
CA ALA A 322 -2.01 5.19 -4.47
C ALA A 322 -1.61 5.22 -2.99
N GLY A 323 -1.91 4.15 -2.24
CA GLY A 323 -1.50 4.02 -0.85
C GLY A 323 0.01 4.05 -0.67
N CYS A 324 0.76 3.39 -1.58
CA CYS A 324 2.22 3.44 -1.61
C CYS A 324 2.74 4.87 -1.81
N ALA A 325 2.20 5.61 -2.77
CA ALA A 325 2.60 7.00 -3.03
C ALA A 325 2.29 7.93 -1.84
N MET A 326 1.17 7.71 -1.14
CA MET A 326 0.86 8.43 0.11
C MET A 326 1.85 8.06 1.23
N ALA A 327 2.22 6.79 1.37
CA ALA A 327 3.20 6.31 2.34
C ALA A 327 4.60 6.89 2.08
N GLU A 328 5.03 6.93 0.83
CA GLU A 328 6.31 7.50 0.41
C GLU A 328 6.44 8.99 0.74
N TYR A 329 5.32 9.74 0.73
CA TYR A 329 5.35 11.14 1.14
C TYR A 329 5.92 11.31 2.55
N TYR A 330 5.50 10.45 3.49
CA TYR A 330 6.01 10.47 4.87
C TYR A 330 7.43 9.89 4.96
N MET A 331 7.72 8.81 4.24
CA MET A 331 9.05 8.20 4.20
C MET A 331 10.11 9.20 3.73
N HIS A 332 9.83 9.96 2.67
CA HIS A 332 10.74 11.00 2.17
C HIS A 332 10.84 12.24 3.08
N LYS A 333 9.93 12.40 4.04
CA LYS A 333 10.03 13.37 5.15
C LYS A 333 10.86 12.86 6.33
N GLY A 334 11.51 11.71 6.20
CA GLY A 334 12.31 11.08 7.26
C GLY A 334 11.48 10.40 8.34
N ARG A 335 10.20 10.05 8.05
CA ARG A 335 9.32 9.36 8.99
C ARG A 335 9.30 7.87 8.71
N ASP A 336 8.98 7.09 9.74
CA ASP A 336 8.75 5.66 9.60
C ASP A 336 7.29 5.40 9.25
N VAL A 337 7.07 4.49 8.30
CA VAL A 337 5.73 4.14 7.81
C VAL A 337 5.54 2.64 7.86
N LEU A 338 4.36 2.21 8.30
CA LEU A 338 3.86 0.85 8.18
C LEU A 338 2.72 0.84 7.17
N ILE A 339 2.89 0.16 6.03
CA ILE A 339 1.84 0.01 5.03
C ILE A 339 1.32 -1.43 4.97
N VAL A 340 0.00 -1.57 4.98
CA VAL A 340 -0.71 -2.85 4.87
C VAL A 340 -1.45 -2.90 3.54
N TYR A 341 -1.28 -3.97 2.77
CA TYR A 341 -2.04 -4.24 1.53
C TYR A 341 -2.98 -5.43 1.74
N ASP A 342 -4.25 -5.18 1.95
CA ASP A 342 -5.26 -6.21 2.24
C ASP A 342 -6.35 -6.26 1.16
N ASP A 343 -6.28 -7.15 0.11
CA ASP A 343 -5.20 -8.12 -0.12
C ASP A 343 -4.69 -8.07 -1.58
N LEU A 344 -3.45 -8.50 -1.77
CA LEU A 344 -2.81 -8.52 -3.09
C LEU A 344 -3.32 -9.66 -4.00
N SER A 345 -4.02 -10.66 -3.46
CA SER A 345 -4.69 -11.67 -4.29
C SER A 345 -5.79 -11.04 -5.13
N LYS A 346 -6.59 -10.14 -4.53
CA LYS A 346 -7.64 -9.40 -5.25
C LYS A 346 -7.06 -8.37 -6.21
N HIS A 347 -5.96 -7.72 -5.83
CA HIS A 347 -5.21 -6.87 -6.75
C HIS A 347 -4.79 -7.61 -8.03
N ALA A 348 -4.25 -8.83 -7.88
CA ALA A 348 -3.90 -9.66 -9.01
C ALA A 348 -5.11 -10.05 -9.87
N ILE A 349 -6.25 -10.36 -9.23
CA ILE A 349 -7.51 -10.68 -9.94
C ILE A 349 -7.99 -9.49 -10.75
N ALA A 350 -8.02 -8.28 -10.18
CA ALA A 350 -8.39 -7.06 -10.90
C ALA A 350 -7.45 -6.82 -12.09
N TYR A 351 -6.14 -6.99 -11.90
CA TYR A 351 -5.17 -6.86 -12.99
C TYR A 351 -5.37 -7.89 -14.09
N ARG A 352 -5.71 -9.13 -13.73
CA ARG A 352 -6.04 -10.20 -14.70
C ARG A 352 -7.28 -9.83 -15.51
N ALA A 353 -8.34 -9.37 -14.86
CA ALA A 353 -9.58 -8.95 -15.53
C ALA A 353 -9.31 -7.83 -16.53
N MET A 354 -8.63 -6.76 -16.13
CA MET A 354 -8.25 -5.66 -17.01
C MET A 354 -7.35 -6.11 -18.17
N SER A 355 -6.38 -7.00 -17.91
CA SER A 355 -5.46 -7.48 -18.95
C SER A 355 -6.18 -8.32 -20.01
N LEU A 356 -7.17 -9.11 -19.61
CA LEU A 356 -8.01 -9.88 -20.54
C LEU A 356 -8.90 -8.96 -21.38
N LEU A 357 -9.47 -7.91 -20.79
CA LEU A 357 -10.25 -6.89 -21.49
C LEU A 357 -9.39 -6.07 -22.48
N LEU A 358 -8.11 -5.85 -22.15
CA LEU A 358 -7.12 -5.27 -23.06
C LEU A 358 -6.56 -6.28 -24.09
N GLU A 359 -7.13 -7.48 -24.18
CA GLU A 359 -6.71 -8.54 -25.09
C GLU A 359 -5.23 -8.94 -24.98
N ARG A 360 -4.64 -8.79 -23.79
CA ARG A 360 -3.28 -9.28 -23.53
C ARG A 360 -3.27 -10.80 -23.44
N ALA A 361 -2.23 -11.42 -23.97
CA ALA A 361 -2.11 -12.88 -23.96
C ALA A 361 -2.05 -13.42 -22.52
N PRO A 362 -2.96 -14.35 -22.12
CA PRO A 362 -2.94 -14.95 -20.79
C PRO A 362 -1.79 -15.97 -20.66
N GLY A 363 -1.20 -16.01 -19.45
CA GLY A 363 -0.22 -17.01 -19.04
C GLY A 363 -0.81 -18.02 -18.04
N ARG A 364 0.02 -18.43 -17.05
CA ARG A 364 -0.39 -19.39 -16.01
C ARG A 364 -1.60 -18.85 -15.23
N GLU A 365 -2.61 -19.67 -15.00
CA GLU A 365 -3.86 -19.34 -14.30
C GLU A 365 -4.58 -18.12 -14.91
N ALA A 366 -4.41 -17.91 -16.21
CA ALA A 366 -4.90 -16.77 -16.97
C ALA A 366 -4.38 -15.38 -16.53
N TYR A 367 -3.37 -15.32 -15.68
CA TYR A 367 -2.69 -14.08 -15.38
C TYR A 367 -1.79 -13.63 -16.55
N PRO A 368 -1.63 -12.32 -16.77
CA PRO A 368 -0.68 -11.84 -17.78
C PRO A 368 0.77 -12.13 -17.36
N GLY A 369 1.67 -12.23 -18.33
CA GLY A 369 3.06 -12.60 -18.11
C GLY A 369 3.86 -11.66 -17.19
N ASP A 370 3.39 -10.43 -17.03
CA ASP A 370 4.00 -9.38 -16.20
C ASP A 370 3.43 -9.26 -14.79
N VAL A 371 2.60 -10.21 -14.33
CA VAL A 371 2.01 -10.17 -12.98
C VAL A 371 3.05 -10.22 -11.86
N PHE A 372 4.22 -10.84 -12.09
CA PHE A 372 5.34 -10.76 -11.16
C PHE A 372 5.83 -9.31 -11.01
N TYR A 373 5.99 -8.60 -12.14
CA TYR A 373 6.41 -7.21 -12.16
C TYR A 373 5.38 -6.27 -11.52
N LEU A 374 4.08 -6.57 -11.64
CA LEU A 374 3.01 -5.85 -10.96
C LEU A 374 3.30 -5.71 -9.45
N HIS A 375 3.59 -6.81 -8.76
CA HIS A 375 3.81 -6.79 -7.32
C HIS A 375 5.25 -6.41 -6.95
N SER A 376 6.26 -6.77 -7.76
CA SER A 376 7.65 -6.43 -7.45
C SER A 376 7.89 -4.93 -7.52
N ARG A 377 7.39 -4.23 -8.54
CA ARG A 377 7.54 -2.76 -8.65
C ARG A 377 6.80 -2.00 -7.54
N LEU A 378 5.73 -2.59 -6.95
CA LEU A 378 5.05 -2.04 -5.79
C LEU A 378 5.85 -2.27 -4.50
N LEU A 379 6.20 -3.52 -4.22
CA LEU A 379 6.79 -3.93 -2.94
C LEU A 379 8.26 -3.48 -2.81
N GLU A 380 9.00 -3.39 -3.91
CA GLU A 380 10.37 -2.87 -3.89
C GLU A 380 10.49 -1.38 -3.50
N ARG A 381 9.39 -0.63 -3.54
CA ARG A 381 9.33 0.76 -3.05
C ARG A 381 9.45 0.83 -1.53
N SER A 382 9.10 -0.26 -0.82
CA SER A 382 9.29 -0.37 0.62
C SER A 382 10.77 -0.61 0.93
N ALA A 383 11.37 0.30 1.70
CA ALA A 383 12.78 0.30 2.01
C ALA A 383 13.07 1.14 3.26
N HIS A 384 14.26 1.00 3.81
CA HIS A 384 14.85 1.93 4.77
C HIS A 384 15.80 2.83 3.98
N LEU A 385 15.47 4.12 3.90
CA LEU A 385 16.27 5.10 3.16
C LEU A 385 17.54 5.45 3.91
N SER A 386 18.60 5.72 3.16
CA SER A 386 19.85 6.22 3.72
C SER A 386 19.66 7.60 4.37
N ASP A 387 20.55 7.96 5.31
CA ASP A 387 20.51 9.24 6.01
C ASP A 387 20.59 10.43 5.04
N LYS A 388 21.23 10.26 3.88
CA LYS A 388 21.30 11.27 2.81
C LYS A 388 19.91 11.62 2.24
N LEU A 389 18.97 10.68 2.29
CA LEU A 389 17.59 10.83 1.85
C LEU A 389 16.62 11.05 3.02
N GLY A 390 17.15 11.36 4.21
CA GLY A 390 16.36 11.65 5.40
C GLY A 390 16.13 10.49 6.37
N GLY A 391 16.63 9.28 6.07
CA GLY A 391 16.62 8.12 6.99
C GLY A 391 15.22 7.54 7.29
N GLY A 392 14.19 7.95 6.54
CA GLY A 392 12.83 7.41 6.73
C GLY A 392 12.71 5.98 6.23
N SER A 393 11.70 5.25 6.73
CA SER A 393 11.46 3.87 6.33
C SER A 393 10.00 3.62 5.92
N MET A 394 9.78 2.65 5.04
CA MET A 394 8.46 2.12 4.73
C MET A 394 8.49 0.60 4.85
N THR A 395 7.82 0.07 5.85
CA THR A 395 7.66 -1.37 6.10
C THR A 395 6.35 -1.84 5.50
N ALA A 396 6.39 -2.89 4.67
CA ALA A 396 5.19 -3.42 4.03
C ALA A 396 4.74 -4.74 4.65
N LEU A 397 3.43 -4.84 4.92
CA LEU A 397 2.74 -6.06 5.27
C LEU A 397 1.73 -6.40 4.17
N PRO A 398 2.18 -7.00 3.04
CA PRO A 398 1.25 -7.54 2.05
C PRO A 398 0.51 -8.74 2.62
N ILE A 399 -0.79 -8.82 2.32
CA ILE A 399 -1.65 -9.96 2.67
C ILE A 399 -1.98 -10.72 1.39
N VAL A 400 -1.90 -12.06 1.47
CA VAL A 400 -2.25 -12.97 0.38
C VAL A 400 -3.14 -14.07 0.90
N GLU A 401 -4.18 -14.40 0.14
CA GLU A 401 -5.06 -15.53 0.42
C GLU A 401 -4.56 -16.79 -0.28
N THR A 402 -4.52 -17.89 0.45
CA THR A 402 -4.36 -19.26 -0.09
C THR A 402 -5.71 -19.96 -0.16
N GLN A 403 -5.75 -21.07 -0.88
CA GLN A 403 -6.86 -22.02 -0.89
C GLN A 403 -6.35 -23.37 -0.40
N ALA A 404 -6.94 -23.89 0.67
CA ALA A 404 -6.53 -25.15 1.30
C ALA A 404 -5.03 -25.21 1.65
N GLY A 405 -4.44 -24.09 2.07
CA GLY A 405 -3.02 -24.00 2.44
C GLY A 405 -2.04 -24.10 1.28
N ASP A 406 -2.49 -24.04 0.02
CA ASP A 406 -1.61 -24.17 -1.16
C ASP A 406 -0.76 -22.91 -1.37
N VAL A 407 0.49 -22.96 -0.90
CA VAL A 407 1.50 -21.92 -1.12
C VAL A 407 2.19 -22.04 -2.48
N SER A 408 1.96 -23.12 -3.22
CA SER A 408 2.56 -23.35 -4.55
C SER A 408 1.77 -22.74 -5.70
N ALA A 409 0.59 -22.17 -5.42
CA ALA A 409 -0.21 -21.41 -6.37
C ALA A 409 0.58 -20.20 -6.91
N TYR A 410 0.18 -19.69 -8.08
CA TYR A 410 0.99 -18.73 -8.83
C TYR A 410 1.22 -17.41 -8.08
N ILE A 411 0.19 -16.78 -7.55
CA ILE A 411 0.33 -15.49 -6.84
C ILE A 411 1.07 -15.66 -5.50
N PRO A 412 0.75 -16.63 -4.61
CA PRO A 412 1.53 -16.90 -3.42
C PRO A 412 3.03 -17.07 -3.69
N THR A 413 3.39 -17.92 -4.64
CA THR A 413 4.80 -18.17 -5.01
C THR A 413 5.53 -16.90 -5.45
N ASN A 414 4.88 -16.07 -6.26
CA ASN A 414 5.45 -14.80 -6.72
C ASN A 414 5.73 -13.86 -5.55
N ILE A 415 4.77 -13.66 -4.65
CA ILE A 415 4.91 -12.71 -3.55
C ILE A 415 5.89 -13.20 -2.48
N ILE A 416 5.94 -14.50 -2.20
CA ILE A 416 6.97 -15.11 -1.33
C ILE A 416 8.38 -14.81 -1.88
N SER A 417 8.54 -14.84 -3.20
CA SER A 417 9.84 -14.54 -3.84
C SER A 417 10.24 -13.08 -3.76
N ILE A 418 9.26 -12.15 -3.78
CA ILE A 418 9.50 -10.70 -3.74
C ILE A 418 9.76 -10.22 -2.30
N THR A 419 9.15 -10.86 -1.30
CA THR A 419 9.20 -10.43 0.11
C THR A 419 10.44 -10.95 0.84
N ASP A 420 10.77 -10.31 1.97
CA ASP A 420 11.91 -10.64 2.83
C ASP A 420 11.55 -11.70 3.90
N GLY A 421 10.41 -12.31 3.76
CA GLY A 421 9.89 -13.36 4.65
C GLY A 421 8.38 -13.49 4.55
N GLN A 422 7.84 -14.47 5.27
CA GLN A 422 6.41 -14.72 5.35
C GLN A 422 5.99 -15.21 6.73
N ILE A 423 4.83 -14.76 7.18
CA ILE A 423 4.09 -15.27 8.33
C ILE A 423 2.95 -16.13 7.78
N PHE A 424 3.09 -17.44 7.89
CA PHE A 424 2.11 -18.40 7.42
C PHE A 424 1.08 -18.71 8.52
N LEU A 425 -0.20 -18.51 8.21
CA LEU A 425 -1.32 -18.79 9.10
C LEU A 425 -2.01 -20.08 8.68
N GLU A 426 -2.06 -21.02 9.60
CA GLU A 426 -2.60 -22.36 9.38
C GLU A 426 -4.05 -22.47 9.88
N SER A 427 -4.94 -23.00 9.04
CA SER A 427 -6.36 -23.14 9.37
C SER A 427 -6.59 -24.07 10.55
N ASP A 428 -5.87 -25.20 10.61
CA ASP A 428 -6.03 -26.19 11.68
C ASP A 428 -5.65 -25.61 13.05
N LEU A 429 -4.56 -24.81 13.11
CA LEU A 429 -4.19 -24.10 14.33
C LEU A 429 -5.26 -23.08 14.74
N PHE A 430 -5.82 -22.37 13.76
CA PHE A 430 -6.86 -21.37 14.03
C PHE A 430 -8.11 -22.01 14.62
N PHE A 431 -8.58 -23.11 14.04
CA PHE A 431 -9.76 -23.82 14.52
C PHE A 431 -9.50 -24.58 15.83
N ALA A 432 -8.26 -25.03 16.09
CA ALA A 432 -7.84 -25.55 17.39
C ALA A 432 -7.74 -24.46 18.49
N GLY A 433 -8.03 -23.19 18.13
CA GLY A 433 -8.02 -22.07 19.06
C GLY A 433 -6.63 -21.49 19.35
N GLN A 434 -5.62 -21.85 18.57
CA GLN A 434 -4.32 -21.16 18.58
C GLN A 434 -4.42 -19.87 17.78
N ARG A 435 -4.46 -18.72 18.46
CA ARG A 435 -4.61 -17.40 17.86
C ARG A 435 -3.61 -16.43 18.46
N PRO A 436 -2.72 -15.83 17.64
CA PRO A 436 -2.54 -15.99 16.19
C PRO A 436 -2.16 -17.42 15.78
N ALA A 437 -2.64 -17.84 14.62
CA ALA A 437 -2.45 -19.21 14.10
C ALA A 437 -1.12 -19.36 13.32
N VAL A 438 -0.05 -18.78 13.82
CA VAL A 438 1.25 -18.74 13.15
C VAL A 438 1.89 -20.13 13.13
N ASN A 439 2.15 -20.63 11.93
CA ASN A 439 2.91 -21.87 11.75
C ASN A 439 4.41 -21.60 11.87
N VAL A 440 5.04 -22.12 12.92
CA VAL A 440 6.47 -21.91 13.22
C VAL A 440 7.40 -22.54 12.19
N GLY A 441 6.99 -23.62 11.53
CA GLY A 441 7.82 -24.33 10.54
C GLY A 441 7.85 -23.66 9.18
N LEU A 442 6.72 -23.07 8.74
CA LEU A 442 6.56 -22.46 7.42
C LEU A 442 6.81 -20.94 7.42
N SER A 443 6.80 -20.31 8.59
CA SER A 443 7.08 -18.89 8.73
C SER A 443 8.58 -18.61 8.76
N VAL A 444 9.00 -17.56 8.09
CA VAL A 444 10.41 -17.16 7.96
C VAL A 444 10.53 -15.64 7.95
N SER A 445 11.48 -15.07 8.70
CA SER A 445 11.96 -13.70 8.51
C SER A 445 13.43 -13.78 8.06
N ARG A 446 13.76 -13.21 6.89
CA ARG A 446 15.14 -13.19 6.37
C ARG A 446 16.01 -12.15 7.06
N VAL A 447 15.43 -11.13 7.68
CA VAL A 447 16.12 -10.15 8.51
C VAL A 447 16.45 -10.76 9.89
N GLY A 448 15.49 -11.49 10.47
CA GLY A 448 15.70 -12.24 11.70
C GLY A 448 16.10 -11.36 12.88
N SER A 449 16.99 -11.87 13.73
CA SER A 449 17.37 -11.23 15.00
C SER A 449 18.11 -9.88 14.86
N ALA A 450 18.47 -9.45 13.64
CA ALA A 450 18.97 -8.08 13.41
C ALA A 450 17.86 -7.04 13.69
N ALA A 451 16.60 -7.40 13.46
CA ALA A 451 15.43 -6.57 13.74
C ALA A 451 14.83 -6.81 15.14
N GLN A 452 15.60 -7.25 16.11
CA GLN A 452 15.17 -7.38 17.50
C GLN A 452 15.93 -6.43 18.41
N THR A 453 15.28 -5.96 19.48
CA THR A 453 16.00 -5.30 20.58
C THR A 453 16.94 -6.28 21.25
N LYS A 454 17.99 -5.78 21.89
CA LYS A 454 18.92 -6.63 22.65
C LYS A 454 18.19 -7.41 23.76
N ALA A 455 17.18 -6.78 24.37
CA ALA A 455 16.34 -7.42 25.40
C ALA A 455 15.54 -8.58 24.83
N THR A 456 14.78 -8.36 23.75
CA THR A 456 13.97 -9.40 23.10
C THR A 456 14.83 -10.54 22.60
N LYS A 457 15.94 -10.25 21.92
CA LYS A 457 16.88 -11.27 21.43
C LYS A 457 17.41 -12.17 22.54
N LYS A 458 17.79 -11.59 23.70
CA LYS A 458 18.30 -12.35 24.86
C LYS A 458 17.17 -13.15 25.54
N ALA A 459 15.96 -12.59 25.61
CA ALA A 459 14.81 -13.24 26.23
C ALA A 459 14.26 -14.40 25.42
N THR A 460 14.26 -14.32 24.08
CA THR A 460 13.73 -15.36 23.18
C THR A 460 14.45 -16.69 23.32
N GLY A 461 15.77 -16.69 23.56
CA GLY A 461 16.55 -17.91 23.81
C GLY A 461 16.34 -19.01 22.78
N SER A 462 15.92 -20.21 23.25
CA SER A 462 15.68 -21.41 22.44
C SER A 462 14.22 -21.58 22.01
N LEU A 463 13.32 -20.61 22.22
CA LEU A 463 11.87 -20.73 22.02
C LEU A 463 11.50 -21.44 20.70
N ARG A 464 12.11 -21.03 19.59
CA ARG A 464 11.81 -21.63 18.28
C ARG A 464 12.21 -23.10 18.19
N LEU A 465 13.35 -23.44 18.78
CA LEU A 465 13.83 -24.83 18.83
C LEU A 465 12.93 -25.69 19.73
N ASP A 466 12.57 -25.17 20.89
CA ASP A 466 11.72 -25.88 21.87
C ASP A 466 10.31 -26.16 21.26
N LEU A 467 9.77 -25.19 20.53
CA LEU A 467 8.49 -25.37 19.82
C LEU A 467 8.58 -26.35 18.66
N ALA A 468 9.72 -26.39 17.93
CA ALA A 468 9.94 -27.37 16.88
C ALA A 468 10.01 -28.79 17.47
N GLN A 469 10.75 -28.97 18.56
CA GLN A 469 10.83 -30.25 19.27
C GLN A 469 9.46 -30.70 19.82
N TYR A 470 8.71 -29.75 20.38
CA TYR A 470 7.35 -30.05 20.85
C TYR A 470 6.46 -30.60 19.72
N ARG A 471 6.48 -29.96 18.54
CA ARG A 471 5.69 -30.41 17.38
C ARG A 471 6.08 -31.80 16.90
N GLU A 472 7.37 -32.11 16.84
CA GLU A 472 7.83 -33.44 16.50
C GLU A 472 7.31 -34.48 17.51
N MET A 473 7.40 -34.17 18.79
CA MET A 473 6.89 -35.08 19.83
C MET A 473 5.36 -35.23 19.79
N GLU A 474 4.63 -34.15 19.54
CA GLU A 474 3.17 -34.16 19.43
C GLU A 474 2.69 -35.16 18.35
N VAL A 475 3.36 -35.20 17.20
CA VAL A 475 3.08 -36.17 16.14
C VAL A 475 3.33 -37.62 16.63
N PHE A 476 4.42 -37.87 17.35
CA PHE A 476 4.72 -39.22 17.88
C PHE A 476 3.71 -39.68 18.93
N THR A 477 3.15 -38.76 19.74
CA THR A 477 2.17 -39.14 20.78
C THR A 477 0.85 -39.65 20.21
N GLN A 478 0.52 -39.31 18.98
CA GLN A 478 -0.67 -39.82 18.30
C GLN A 478 -0.56 -41.33 18.01
N PHE A 479 0.65 -41.87 17.99
CA PHE A 479 0.92 -43.29 17.67
C PHE A 479 1.39 -44.13 18.86
N SER A 480 1.66 -43.52 20.03
CA SER A 480 2.18 -44.24 21.21
C SER A 480 1.31 -43.98 22.43
N SER A 481 0.83 -45.07 23.08
CA SER A 481 0.02 -44.98 24.31
C SER A 481 0.84 -44.91 25.60
N ASP A 482 2.10 -45.35 25.58
CA ASP A 482 2.98 -45.38 26.76
C ASP A 482 4.13 -44.37 26.57
N LEU A 483 4.03 -43.25 27.28
CA LEU A 483 5.06 -42.20 27.32
C LEU A 483 5.79 -42.29 28.66
N ASP A 484 7.12 -42.16 28.62
CA ASP A 484 7.92 -42.00 29.82
C ASP A 484 7.70 -40.61 30.45
N ASP A 485 8.06 -40.45 31.73
CA ASP A 485 7.78 -39.21 32.47
C ASP A 485 8.55 -38.02 31.92
N SER A 486 9.76 -38.24 31.39
CA SER A 486 10.55 -37.18 30.73
C SER A 486 9.84 -36.60 29.50
N THR A 487 9.29 -37.47 28.64
CA THR A 487 8.51 -37.07 27.46
C THR A 487 7.23 -36.34 27.86
N LYS A 488 6.54 -36.78 28.92
CA LYS A 488 5.36 -36.10 29.46
C LYS A 488 5.71 -34.68 29.95
N GLU A 489 6.83 -34.48 30.64
CA GLU A 489 7.27 -33.16 31.07
C GLU A 489 7.60 -32.26 29.92
N GLN A 490 8.30 -32.73 28.88
CA GLN A 490 8.61 -31.96 27.68
C GLN A 490 7.34 -31.60 26.90
N LEU A 491 6.35 -32.51 26.80
CA LEU A 491 5.05 -32.22 26.19
C LEU A 491 4.29 -31.14 26.99
N HIS A 492 4.27 -31.24 28.30
CA HIS A 492 3.63 -30.24 29.15
C HIS A 492 4.28 -28.88 29.01
N TYR A 493 5.62 -28.83 28.97
CA TYR A 493 6.36 -27.59 28.73
C TYR A 493 6.01 -26.99 27.36
N GLY A 494 6.04 -27.77 26.28
CA GLY A 494 5.72 -27.33 24.94
C GLY A 494 4.26 -26.85 24.79
N GLN A 495 3.31 -27.54 25.44
CA GLN A 495 1.91 -27.09 25.53
C GLN A 495 1.81 -25.74 26.24
N GLY A 496 2.57 -25.53 27.31
CA GLY A 496 2.68 -24.24 28.00
C GLY A 496 3.18 -23.14 27.09
N LEU A 497 4.24 -23.41 26.29
CA LEU A 497 4.76 -22.48 25.28
C LEU A 497 3.71 -22.13 24.23
N MET A 498 2.99 -23.12 23.70
CA MET A 498 1.90 -22.87 22.74
C MET A 498 0.80 -22.01 23.33
N ARG A 499 0.46 -22.22 24.62
CA ARG A 499 -0.55 -21.42 25.32
C ARG A 499 -0.12 -19.99 25.55
N ILE A 500 1.15 -19.74 25.88
CA ILE A 500 1.66 -18.38 26.14
C ILE A 500 1.66 -17.51 24.87
N LEU A 501 1.80 -18.14 23.70
CA LEU A 501 1.74 -17.46 22.40
C LEU A 501 0.33 -17.05 21.99
N ARG A 502 -0.72 -17.51 22.71
CA ARG A 502 -2.09 -17.07 22.43
C ARG A 502 -2.29 -15.64 22.89
N GLN A 503 -2.77 -14.80 22.01
CA GLN A 503 -3.12 -13.41 22.29
C GLN A 503 -4.54 -13.09 21.84
N LYS A 504 -5.24 -12.28 22.63
CA LYS A 504 -6.54 -11.73 22.24
C LYS A 504 -6.34 -10.66 21.19
N GLN A 505 -7.21 -10.60 20.19
CA GLN A 505 -7.20 -9.54 19.19
C GLN A 505 -7.36 -8.16 19.87
N TYR A 506 -6.68 -7.16 19.34
CA TYR A 506 -6.65 -5.77 19.83
C TYR A 506 -5.98 -5.60 21.20
N HIS A 507 -5.16 -6.53 21.61
CA HIS A 507 -4.35 -6.46 22.82
C HIS A 507 -2.87 -6.74 22.52
N PRO A 508 -2.21 -5.84 21.76
CA PRO A 508 -0.77 -5.98 21.53
C PRO A 508 -0.01 -5.84 22.86
N LEU A 509 1.04 -6.62 23.04
CA LEU A 509 1.94 -6.54 24.19
C LEU A 509 3.07 -5.56 23.91
N SER A 510 3.41 -4.73 24.90
CA SER A 510 4.60 -3.88 24.83
C SER A 510 5.89 -4.72 24.84
N MET A 511 7.02 -4.12 24.48
CA MET A 511 8.30 -4.83 24.41
C MET A 511 8.70 -5.39 25.76
N HIS A 512 8.59 -4.62 26.86
CA HIS A 512 8.91 -5.11 28.20
C HIS A 512 8.01 -6.25 28.65
N GLN A 513 6.70 -6.21 28.35
CA GLN A 513 5.76 -7.29 28.64
C GLN A 513 6.14 -8.58 27.91
N GLN A 514 6.51 -8.49 26.64
CA GLN A 514 7.00 -9.63 25.85
C GLN A 514 8.28 -10.21 26.46
N VAL A 515 9.23 -9.36 26.85
CA VAL A 515 10.49 -9.79 27.48
C VAL A 515 10.23 -10.52 28.79
N ILE A 516 9.37 -10.00 29.67
CA ILE A 516 9.00 -10.63 30.94
C ILE A 516 8.39 -12.02 30.68
N VAL A 517 7.44 -12.11 29.76
CA VAL A 517 6.78 -13.37 29.40
C VAL A 517 7.78 -14.39 28.86
N LEU A 518 8.69 -13.97 27.97
CA LEU A 518 9.71 -14.84 27.41
C LEU A 518 10.73 -15.34 28.46
N VAL A 519 11.16 -14.44 29.36
CA VAL A 519 12.07 -14.82 30.46
C VAL A 519 11.41 -15.87 31.37
N CYS A 520 10.13 -15.70 31.72
CA CYS A 520 9.39 -16.67 32.53
C CYS A 520 9.20 -18.01 31.80
N ALA A 521 8.93 -17.98 30.48
CA ALA A 521 8.77 -19.17 29.67
C ALA A 521 10.10 -19.98 29.59
N MET A 522 11.19 -19.30 29.23
CA MET A 522 12.53 -19.92 29.12
C MET A 522 13.11 -20.32 30.50
N GLY A 523 12.66 -19.66 31.58
CA GLY A 523 13.02 -20.02 32.96
C GLY A 523 12.18 -21.14 33.56
N HIS A 524 11.35 -21.83 32.79
CA HIS A 524 10.49 -22.95 33.20
C HIS A 524 9.49 -22.61 34.33
N VAL A 525 9.20 -21.33 34.60
CA VAL A 525 8.20 -20.93 35.61
C VAL A 525 6.83 -21.52 35.29
N LEU A 526 6.50 -21.63 34.01
CA LEU A 526 5.23 -22.14 33.48
C LEU A 526 5.08 -23.66 33.63
N SER A 527 6.16 -24.42 33.79
CA SER A 527 6.12 -25.89 33.90
C SER A 527 5.35 -26.36 35.13
N LYS A 528 5.15 -25.46 36.11
CA LYS A 528 4.43 -25.72 37.34
C LYS A 528 3.00 -25.14 37.36
N VAL A 529 2.55 -24.60 36.25
CA VAL A 529 1.21 -24.02 36.04
C VAL A 529 0.38 -25.01 35.22
N ALA A 530 -0.90 -25.17 35.51
CA ALA A 530 -1.78 -26.00 34.70
C ALA A 530 -1.88 -25.39 33.27
N VAL A 531 -1.77 -26.22 32.23
CA VAL A 531 -1.75 -25.77 30.83
C VAL A 531 -2.97 -24.91 30.50
N LYS A 532 -4.14 -25.24 31.01
CA LYS A 532 -5.39 -24.50 30.80
C LYS A 532 -5.32 -23.06 31.34
N ASP A 533 -4.56 -22.82 32.40
CA ASP A 533 -4.50 -21.57 33.14
C ASP A 533 -3.28 -20.69 32.76
N VAL A 534 -2.40 -21.16 31.88
CA VAL A 534 -1.16 -20.45 31.48
C VAL A 534 -1.44 -19.04 30.95
N THR A 535 -2.49 -18.86 30.15
CA THR A 535 -2.84 -17.55 29.60
C THR A 535 -3.30 -16.58 30.71
N ASP A 536 -4.16 -17.06 31.63
CA ASP A 536 -4.66 -16.25 32.74
C ASP A 536 -3.55 -15.94 33.76
N PHE A 537 -2.65 -16.91 33.96
CA PHE A 537 -1.44 -16.69 34.77
C PHE A 537 -0.53 -15.60 34.15
N ARG A 538 -0.29 -15.66 32.84
CA ARG A 538 0.50 -14.66 32.14
C ARG A 538 -0.11 -13.26 32.30
N ASP A 539 -1.40 -13.13 32.03
CA ASP A 539 -2.10 -11.84 32.09
C ASP A 539 -2.04 -11.28 33.51
N ALA A 540 -2.32 -12.10 34.53
CA ALA A 540 -2.25 -11.69 35.95
C ALA A 540 -0.80 -11.37 36.40
N LEU A 541 0.20 -12.08 35.89
CA LEU A 541 1.61 -11.80 36.18
C LEU A 541 2.04 -10.47 35.57
N LEU A 542 1.63 -10.16 34.34
CA LEU A 542 1.92 -8.87 33.70
C LEU A 542 1.28 -7.71 34.48
N ASP A 543 0.02 -7.86 34.91
CA ASP A 543 -0.66 -6.86 35.75
C ASP A 543 0.11 -6.63 37.07
N HIS A 544 0.62 -7.69 37.70
CA HIS A 544 1.43 -7.58 38.90
C HIS A 544 2.75 -6.81 38.67
N PHE A 545 3.45 -7.08 37.54
CA PHE A 545 4.65 -6.33 37.18
C PHE A 545 4.36 -4.84 36.96
N GLU A 546 3.29 -4.51 36.25
CA GLU A 546 2.89 -3.10 36.01
C GLU A 546 2.54 -2.35 37.31
N GLN A 547 1.89 -3.02 38.27
CA GLN A 547 1.44 -2.39 39.50
C GLN A 547 2.54 -2.28 40.54
N GLU A 548 3.35 -3.30 40.75
CA GLU A 548 4.29 -3.38 41.88
C GLU A 548 5.78 -3.24 41.45
N HIS A 549 6.09 -3.42 40.17
CA HIS A 549 7.46 -3.39 39.66
C HIS A 549 7.60 -2.48 38.41
N SER A 550 6.86 -1.38 38.40
CA SER A 550 6.81 -0.45 37.25
C SER A 550 8.17 0.15 36.87
N ASP A 551 9.09 0.29 37.82
CA ASP A 551 10.45 0.80 37.55
C ASP A 551 11.26 -0.18 36.70
N LEU A 552 11.13 -1.50 36.95
CA LEU A 552 11.75 -2.54 36.12
C LEU A 552 11.15 -2.57 34.72
N CYS A 553 9.82 -2.45 34.61
CA CYS A 553 9.13 -2.36 33.33
C CYS A 553 9.62 -1.16 32.51
N ARG A 554 9.73 0.01 33.13
CA ARG A 554 10.21 1.25 32.49
C ARG A 554 11.67 1.13 32.08
N SER A 555 12.56 0.60 32.94
CA SER A 555 13.97 0.40 32.60
C SER A 555 14.16 -0.54 31.39
N LEU A 556 13.36 -1.61 31.30
CA LEU A 556 13.37 -2.52 30.13
C LEU A 556 12.90 -1.80 28.84
N GLU A 557 11.83 -0.98 28.94
CA GLU A 557 11.26 -0.28 27.78
C GLU A 557 12.21 0.80 27.24
N ASP A 558 12.85 1.56 28.16
CA ASP A 558 13.72 2.69 27.79
C ASP A 558 15.10 2.22 27.31
N GLU A 559 15.76 1.32 28.07
CA GLU A 559 17.10 0.85 27.75
C GLU A 559 17.15 -0.20 26.64
N LYS A 560 16.04 -0.95 26.46
CA LYS A 560 15.93 -2.07 25.49
C LYS A 560 16.99 -3.14 25.64
N VAL A 561 17.52 -3.28 26.86
CA VAL A 561 18.56 -4.24 27.23
C VAL A 561 18.08 -5.07 28.42
N LEU A 562 18.31 -6.38 28.36
CA LEU A 562 18.06 -7.31 29.45
C LEU A 562 19.40 -7.71 30.09
N THR A 563 19.73 -7.17 31.27
CA THR A 563 20.90 -7.59 32.04
C THR A 563 20.66 -8.95 32.70
N ASP A 564 21.71 -9.61 33.19
CA ASP A 564 21.55 -10.88 33.92
C ASP A 564 20.87 -10.65 35.27
N ASP A 565 21.16 -9.53 35.92
CA ASP A 565 20.50 -9.16 37.18
C ASP A 565 18.98 -8.92 36.99
N MET A 566 18.60 -8.18 35.93
CA MET A 566 17.18 -8.00 35.58
C MET A 566 16.50 -9.34 35.28
N LYS A 567 17.17 -10.23 34.55
CA LYS A 567 16.65 -11.56 34.26
C LYS A 567 16.40 -12.38 35.52
N GLN A 568 17.34 -12.37 36.46
CA GLN A 568 17.19 -13.08 37.74
C GLN A 568 16.08 -12.45 38.59
N GLU A 569 15.98 -11.14 38.61
CA GLU A 569 14.93 -10.43 39.34
C GLU A 569 13.52 -10.75 38.78
N ILE A 570 13.37 -10.76 37.43
CA ILE A 570 12.11 -11.18 36.79
C ILE A 570 11.73 -12.60 37.22
N LEU A 571 12.68 -13.54 37.18
CA LEU A 571 12.43 -14.93 37.58
C LEU A 571 12.07 -15.04 39.06
N ARG A 572 12.74 -14.30 39.94
CA ARG A 572 12.48 -14.25 41.37
C ARG A 572 11.05 -13.75 41.65
N ILE A 573 10.65 -12.67 41.03
CA ILE A 573 9.30 -12.09 41.16
C ILE A 573 8.25 -13.07 40.65
N ALA A 574 8.46 -13.63 39.46
CA ALA A 574 7.53 -14.58 38.83
C ALA A 574 7.33 -15.86 39.67
N GLU A 575 8.42 -16.41 40.24
CA GLU A 575 8.34 -17.57 41.13
C GLU A 575 7.62 -17.24 42.46
N ALA A 576 7.86 -16.05 43.03
CA ALA A 576 7.16 -15.58 44.21
C ALA A 576 5.66 -15.41 43.92
N PHE A 577 5.31 -14.75 42.80
CA PHE A 577 3.92 -14.58 42.37
C PHE A 577 3.22 -15.94 42.14
N ARG A 578 3.89 -16.87 41.45
CA ARG A 578 3.37 -18.22 41.24
C ARG A 578 3.09 -18.94 42.57
N THR A 579 4.02 -18.84 43.53
CA THR A 579 3.90 -19.49 44.83
C THR A 579 2.76 -18.89 45.65
N ALA A 580 2.63 -17.56 45.63
CA ALA A 580 1.52 -16.86 46.32
C ALA A 580 0.14 -17.19 45.72
N ASN A 581 0.08 -17.53 44.42
CA ASN A 581 -1.16 -17.87 43.72
C ASN A 581 -1.27 -19.37 43.39
N ALA A 582 -0.55 -20.25 44.11
CA ALA A 582 -0.47 -21.69 43.85
C ALA A 582 -1.83 -22.41 43.89
N GLU A 583 -2.76 -21.95 44.74
CA GLU A 583 -4.13 -22.51 44.82
C GLU A 583 -4.95 -22.19 43.55
N ARG A 584 -4.73 -21.00 42.95
CA ARG A 584 -5.46 -20.54 41.76
C ARG A 584 -4.96 -21.18 40.47
N PHE A 585 -3.66 -21.45 40.37
CA PHE A 585 -3.00 -21.89 39.13
C PHE A 585 -2.31 -23.27 39.28
N ARG A 586 -2.84 -24.11 40.15
CA ARG A 586 -2.23 -25.41 40.50
C ARG A 586 -2.22 -26.36 39.31
N LYS A 587 -1.06 -26.99 39.07
CA LYS A 587 -0.95 -28.14 38.16
C LYS A 587 -1.79 -29.30 38.71
N GLU A 588 -2.71 -29.86 37.89
CA GLU A 588 -3.49 -31.05 38.21
C GLU A 588 -2.62 -32.31 38.22
#